data_9752be16f01bb34a3a24833c0bacc857
#
_entry.id   9752be16f01bb34a3a24833c0bacc857
#
_cell.length_a   1.000
_cell.length_b   1.000
_cell.length_c   1.000
_cell.angle_alpha   90.00
_cell.angle_beta   90.00
_cell.angle_gamma   90.00
#
_symmetry.space_group_name_H-M   'P 1'
#
loop_
_entity.id
_entity.type
_entity.pdbx_description
1 polymer ?
#
loop_
_entity_poly.entity_id
_entity_poly.type
_entity_poly.pdbx_seq_one_letter_code
_entity_poly.pdbx_strand_id
1 'polypeptide(L)'
;GVQLTDGTLVSKAIRDTLWQRTDTLVSFKKAVAVVNPMDYLRQQKISIHRLALEHADIYAYKNKDGIANWDITVPDTVQSASSPAGDAMNISELDIRQISIQHATVTMDDRDTRIFANLWDTNLTLKANMKKGHSMLAVDFRNKNLLFWQDGQLLANRIATHLRTDLELNTARHSLLLHDAMIDINGTKLGVKGTVRRDTAAQALDVDLQYGLHTPSLETVLHMIPESTVSYT
;
A
#
# COMPACT_ATOMS: atom_id res chain seq x y z
N GLY A 1 -23.72 -2.76 -6.50
CA GLY A 1 -22.48 -3.17 -5.85
C GLY A 1 -22.58 -4.59 -5.32
N VAL A 2 -21.44 -5.25 -5.19
CA VAL A 2 -21.33 -6.59 -4.59
C VAL A 2 -20.73 -6.41 -3.19
N GLN A 3 -21.33 -7.06 -2.21
CA GLN A 3 -20.83 -7.09 -0.82
C GLN A 3 -20.52 -8.54 -0.43
N LEU A 4 -19.34 -8.72 0.18
CA LEU A 4 -18.90 -9.98 0.78
C LEU A 4 -18.71 -9.75 2.27
N THR A 5 -19.01 -10.76 3.07
CA THR A 5 -18.82 -10.77 4.53
C THR A 5 -17.95 -11.96 4.93
N ASP A 6 -17.08 -11.75 5.91
CA ASP A 6 -16.23 -12.79 6.52
C ASP A 6 -15.41 -13.57 5.47
N GLY A 7 -14.65 -12.84 4.65
CA GLY A 7 -13.84 -13.41 3.59
C GLY A 7 -12.37 -13.53 3.94
N THR A 8 -11.68 -14.44 3.26
CA THR A 8 -10.23 -14.62 3.32
C THR A 8 -9.63 -14.77 1.93
N LEU A 9 -8.43 -14.23 1.75
CA LEU A 9 -7.60 -14.42 0.57
C LEU A 9 -6.35 -15.19 0.99
N VAL A 10 -6.19 -16.38 0.44
CA VAL A 10 -5.11 -17.31 0.81
C VAL A 10 -4.15 -17.47 -0.37
N SER A 11 -2.85 -17.39 -0.08
CA SER A 11 -1.79 -17.64 -1.04
C SER A 11 -1.72 -19.11 -1.43
N LYS A 12 -1.35 -19.37 -2.68
CA LYS A 12 -1.00 -20.73 -3.15
C LYS A 12 0.50 -20.98 -3.11
N ALA A 13 1.30 -19.93 -2.99
CA ALA A 13 2.77 -20.00 -2.99
C ALA A 13 3.33 -20.49 -1.64
N ILE A 14 2.65 -20.17 -0.54
CA ILE A 14 3.06 -20.55 0.81
C ILE A 14 1.99 -21.45 1.43
N ARG A 15 2.44 -22.55 2.07
CA ARG A 15 1.58 -23.43 2.88
C ARG A 15 1.87 -23.16 4.35
N ASP A 16 0.83 -22.83 5.11
CA ASP A 16 0.94 -22.72 6.56
C ASP A 16 0.99 -24.11 7.20
N THR A 17 2.17 -24.49 7.71
CA THR A 17 2.38 -25.79 8.37
C THR A 17 2.34 -25.69 9.89
N LEU A 18 2.34 -24.49 10.45
CA LEU A 18 2.49 -24.25 11.88
C LEU A 18 1.35 -23.42 12.49
N TRP A 19 0.22 -23.32 11.83
CA TRP A 19 -0.93 -22.51 12.26
C TRP A 19 -0.63 -21.04 12.47
N GLN A 20 0.42 -20.51 11.79
CA GLN A 20 0.87 -19.13 11.85
C GLN A 20 0.15 -18.20 10.87
N ARG A 21 -0.79 -18.76 10.08
CA ARG A 21 -1.54 -18.03 9.03
C ARG A 21 -0.66 -17.36 7.98
N THR A 22 0.54 -17.90 7.75
CA THR A 22 1.51 -17.36 6.78
C THR A 22 1.05 -17.44 5.34
N ASP A 23 0.06 -18.30 5.05
CA ASP A 23 -0.61 -18.42 3.76
C ASP A 23 -1.75 -17.40 3.57
N THR A 24 -2.28 -16.82 4.64
CA THR A 24 -3.43 -15.90 4.56
C THR A 24 -2.94 -14.47 4.37
N LEU A 25 -3.11 -13.94 3.16
CA LEU A 25 -2.74 -12.55 2.86
C LEU A 25 -3.73 -11.54 3.45
N VAL A 26 -5.03 -11.80 3.31
CA VAL A 26 -6.07 -10.87 3.79
C VAL A 26 -7.22 -11.66 4.39
N SER A 27 -7.67 -11.24 5.56
CA SER A 27 -8.99 -11.58 6.09
C SER A 27 -9.77 -10.30 6.35
N PHE A 28 -11.08 -10.29 6.18
CA PHE A 28 -11.91 -9.10 6.36
C PHE A 28 -13.30 -9.46 6.86
N LYS A 29 -13.90 -8.55 7.62
CA LYS A 29 -15.32 -8.67 8.02
C LYS A 29 -16.25 -8.27 6.89
N LYS A 30 -15.87 -7.25 6.11
CA LYS A 30 -16.70 -6.78 5.02
C LYS A 30 -15.84 -6.24 3.89
N ALA A 31 -16.17 -6.66 2.68
CA ALA A 31 -15.65 -6.10 1.43
C ALA A 31 -16.81 -5.66 0.54
N VAL A 32 -16.68 -4.49 -0.06
CA VAL A 32 -17.67 -3.93 -0.98
C VAL A 32 -16.97 -3.55 -2.28
N ALA A 33 -17.45 -4.10 -3.39
CA ALA A 33 -17.03 -3.68 -4.71
C ALA A 33 -18.23 -3.05 -5.47
N VAL A 34 -18.02 -1.84 -5.96
CA VAL A 34 -19.00 -1.16 -6.81
C VAL A 34 -18.53 -1.26 -8.26
N VAL A 35 -19.22 -2.05 -9.04
CA VAL A 35 -18.94 -2.26 -10.46
C VAL A 35 -19.96 -1.52 -11.32
N ASN A 36 -19.55 -1.07 -12.50
CA ASN A 36 -20.45 -0.50 -13.50
C ASN A 36 -20.90 -1.60 -14.48
N PRO A 37 -22.16 -2.08 -14.41
CA PRO A 37 -22.62 -3.13 -15.29
C PRO A 37 -22.71 -2.68 -16.75
N MET A 38 -22.85 -1.38 -17.03
CA MET A 38 -22.92 -0.87 -18.39
C MET A 38 -21.59 -0.93 -19.14
N ASP A 39 -20.46 -0.82 -18.40
CA ASP A 39 -19.13 -0.96 -19.00
C ASP A 39 -18.91 -2.41 -19.47
N TYR A 40 -19.39 -3.39 -18.68
CA TYR A 40 -19.34 -4.79 -19.07
C TYR A 40 -20.19 -5.07 -20.32
N LEU A 41 -21.40 -4.53 -20.39
CA LEU A 41 -22.30 -4.74 -21.52
C LEU A 41 -21.80 -4.07 -22.82
N ARG A 42 -21.12 -2.91 -22.71
CA ARG A 42 -20.66 -2.15 -23.89
C ARG A 42 -19.25 -2.51 -24.34
N GLN A 43 -18.36 -2.84 -23.42
CA GLN A 43 -16.92 -2.95 -23.68
C GLN A 43 -16.34 -4.30 -23.25
N GLN A 44 -17.16 -5.19 -22.65
CA GLN A 44 -16.73 -6.43 -22.01
C GLN A 44 -15.60 -6.25 -20.96
N LYS A 45 -15.53 -5.04 -20.39
CA LYS A 45 -14.56 -4.68 -19.34
C LYS A 45 -15.27 -4.54 -18.00
N ILE A 46 -14.64 -5.09 -16.95
CA ILE A 46 -15.12 -4.92 -15.58
C ILE A 46 -14.48 -3.66 -15.02
N SER A 47 -15.28 -2.58 -14.88
CA SER A 47 -14.84 -1.35 -14.22
C SER A 47 -15.26 -1.38 -12.76
N ILE A 48 -14.28 -1.43 -11.86
CA ILE A 48 -14.52 -1.35 -10.42
C ILE A 48 -14.37 0.11 -9.99
N HIS A 49 -15.49 0.81 -9.80
CA HIS A 49 -15.44 2.22 -9.42
C HIS A 49 -15.00 2.42 -7.98
N ARG A 50 -15.32 1.49 -7.10
CA ARG A 50 -14.97 1.55 -5.68
C ARG A 50 -14.71 0.16 -5.12
N LEU A 51 -13.63 0.06 -4.36
CA LEU A 51 -13.32 -1.08 -3.51
C LEU A 51 -13.23 -0.59 -2.07
N ALA A 52 -13.96 -1.21 -1.16
CA ALA A 52 -13.91 -0.89 0.27
C ALA A 52 -13.70 -2.17 1.08
N LEU A 53 -12.80 -2.10 2.07
CA LEU A 53 -12.53 -3.15 3.05
C LEU A 53 -12.74 -2.58 4.45
N GLU A 54 -13.48 -3.29 5.29
CA GLU A 54 -13.72 -2.92 6.67
C GLU A 54 -13.23 -4.03 7.61
N HIS A 55 -12.51 -3.64 8.66
CA HIS A 55 -11.91 -4.54 9.65
C HIS A 55 -11.11 -5.67 8.99
N ALA A 56 -10.21 -5.27 8.08
CA ALA A 56 -9.32 -6.20 7.44
C ALA A 56 -8.08 -6.47 8.31
N ASP A 57 -7.63 -7.72 8.29
CA ASP A 57 -6.32 -8.14 8.78
C ASP A 57 -5.50 -8.53 7.56
N ILE A 58 -4.51 -7.70 7.23
CA ILE A 58 -3.64 -7.85 6.08
C ILE A 58 -2.28 -8.32 6.60
N TYR A 59 -1.88 -9.52 6.24
CA TYR A 59 -0.62 -10.12 6.66
C TYR A 59 0.26 -10.43 5.46
N ALA A 60 1.16 -9.50 5.14
CA ALA A 60 2.16 -9.66 4.10
C ALA A 60 3.35 -10.44 4.68
N TYR A 61 3.53 -11.68 4.27
CA TYR A 61 4.58 -12.57 4.74
C TYR A 61 5.52 -12.97 3.61
N LYS A 62 6.82 -12.88 3.85
CA LYS A 62 7.89 -13.39 2.99
C LYS A 62 8.81 -14.29 3.77
N ASN A 63 9.02 -15.51 3.30
CA ASN A 63 9.90 -16.47 3.96
C ASN A 63 11.39 -16.15 3.70
N LYS A 64 12.30 -16.90 4.32
CA LYS A 64 13.76 -16.74 4.16
C LYS A 64 14.26 -17.07 2.74
N ASP A 65 13.48 -17.83 1.97
CA ASP A 65 13.80 -18.22 0.60
C ASP A 65 13.28 -17.21 -0.42
N GLY A 66 12.74 -16.07 0.04
CA GLY A 66 12.21 -15.00 -0.80
C GLY A 66 10.81 -15.25 -1.34
N ILE A 67 10.12 -16.34 -0.96
CA ILE A 67 8.76 -16.63 -1.39
C ILE A 67 7.77 -15.85 -0.55
N ALA A 68 6.88 -15.10 -1.22
CA ALA A 68 5.93 -14.22 -0.58
C ALA A 68 4.48 -14.72 -0.71
N ASN A 69 3.65 -14.47 0.31
CA ASN A 69 2.24 -14.85 0.27
C ASN A 69 1.39 -13.91 -0.61
N TRP A 70 1.93 -12.77 -1.00
CA TRP A 70 1.30 -11.86 -1.98
C TRP A 70 1.66 -12.17 -3.42
N ASP A 71 2.56 -13.13 -3.67
CA ASP A 71 2.81 -13.65 -5.01
C ASP A 71 1.71 -14.63 -5.39
N ILE A 72 0.64 -14.08 -5.97
CA ILE A 72 -0.53 -14.83 -6.43
C ILE A 72 -0.43 -15.25 -7.89
N THR A 73 0.71 -15.01 -8.54
CA THR A 73 0.93 -15.45 -9.92
C THR A 73 0.92 -16.99 -9.97
N VAL A 74 -0.04 -17.53 -10.70
CA VAL A 74 -0.09 -18.97 -10.97
C VAL A 74 1.00 -19.28 -11.99
N PRO A 75 2.00 -20.13 -11.68
CA PRO A 75 2.89 -20.61 -12.73
C PRO A 75 2.05 -21.34 -13.77
N ASP A 76 2.18 -20.96 -15.04
CA ASP A 76 1.60 -21.65 -16.20
C ASP A 76 2.22 -23.05 -16.36
N THR A 77 1.87 -23.98 -15.50
CA THR A 77 2.24 -25.39 -15.62
C THR A 77 1.05 -26.30 -15.42
N VAL A 78 -0.03 -26.03 -16.13
CA VAL A 78 -0.97 -27.10 -16.54
C VAL A 78 -1.59 -26.66 -17.88
N GLN A 79 -1.04 -27.15 -18.99
CA GLN A 79 -1.83 -27.35 -20.19
C GLN A 79 -2.97 -28.32 -19.83
N SER A 80 -4.16 -27.80 -19.68
CA SER A 80 -5.38 -28.58 -19.63
C SER A 80 -6.44 -27.89 -20.46
N ALA A 81 -6.76 -28.62 -21.52
CA ALA A 81 -7.87 -28.49 -22.43
C ALA A 81 -9.00 -27.52 -22.09
N SER A 82 -9.21 -26.59 -23.00
CA SER A 82 -10.50 -26.04 -23.44
C SER A 82 -11.58 -25.84 -22.37
N SER A 83 -11.43 -24.76 -21.62
CA SER A 83 -12.55 -23.98 -21.12
C SER A 83 -12.31 -22.53 -21.53
N PRO A 84 -13.33 -21.73 -21.89
CA PRO A 84 -13.11 -20.36 -22.28
C PRO A 84 -12.43 -19.65 -21.12
N ALA A 85 -11.20 -19.19 -21.38
CA ALA A 85 -10.28 -18.61 -20.45
C ALA A 85 -10.98 -17.49 -19.66
N GLY A 86 -11.08 -17.69 -18.36
CA GLY A 86 -11.13 -16.55 -17.46
C GLY A 86 -9.77 -15.88 -17.56
N ASP A 87 -9.70 -14.79 -18.33
CA ASP A 87 -8.53 -13.96 -18.44
C ASP A 87 -8.05 -13.63 -17.04
N ALA A 88 -6.77 -13.92 -16.74
CA ALA A 88 -6.12 -13.46 -15.54
C ALA A 88 -6.34 -11.96 -15.46
N MET A 89 -7.12 -11.52 -14.46
CA MET A 89 -7.60 -10.15 -14.34
C MET A 89 -6.38 -9.24 -14.20
N ASN A 90 -6.00 -8.56 -15.28
CA ASN A 90 -4.87 -7.65 -15.30
C ASN A 90 -5.27 -6.40 -14.53
N ILE A 91 -4.72 -6.21 -13.33
CA ILE A 91 -5.06 -5.09 -12.43
C ILE A 91 -4.87 -3.74 -13.12
N SER A 92 -3.97 -3.65 -14.11
CA SER A 92 -3.76 -2.43 -14.90
C SER A 92 -4.94 -2.07 -15.83
N GLU A 93 -5.87 -2.99 -16.05
CA GLU A 93 -7.07 -2.76 -16.88
C GLU A 93 -8.31 -2.42 -16.03
N LEU A 94 -8.22 -2.50 -14.70
CA LEU A 94 -9.30 -2.13 -13.80
C LEU A 94 -9.35 -0.60 -13.65
N ASP A 95 -10.47 0.02 -14.04
CA ASP A 95 -10.74 1.44 -13.76
C ASP A 95 -11.17 1.62 -12.30
N ILE A 96 -10.20 1.47 -11.37
CA ILE A 96 -10.46 1.67 -9.94
C ILE A 96 -10.31 3.16 -9.62
N ARG A 97 -11.43 3.80 -9.27
CA ARG A 97 -11.47 5.24 -8.93
C ARG A 97 -11.35 5.52 -7.45
N GLN A 98 -11.69 4.56 -6.62
CA GLN A 98 -11.58 4.70 -5.17
C GLN A 98 -11.28 3.37 -4.49
N ILE A 99 -10.27 3.40 -3.62
CA ILE A 99 -9.99 2.33 -2.66
C ILE A 99 -10.20 2.92 -1.25
N SER A 100 -10.90 2.22 -0.39
CA SER A 100 -11.11 2.59 1.01
C SER A 100 -10.83 1.38 1.90
N ILE A 101 -9.95 1.55 2.86
CA ILE A 101 -9.66 0.55 3.90
C ILE A 101 -9.97 1.22 5.23
N GLN A 102 -10.75 0.57 6.09
CA GLN A 102 -11.15 1.10 7.39
C GLN A 102 -10.89 0.10 8.50
N HIS A 103 -10.31 0.59 9.58
CA HIS A 103 -10.02 -0.20 10.79
C HIS A 103 -9.24 -1.49 10.50
N ALA A 104 -8.23 -1.41 9.62
CA ALA A 104 -7.41 -2.55 9.29
C ALA A 104 -6.20 -2.67 10.24
N THR A 105 -5.77 -3.91 10.46
CA THR A 105 -4.42 -4.22 10.92
C THR A 105 -3.59 -4.63 9.72
N VAL A 106 -2.44 -4.01 9.53
CA VAL A 106 -1.53 -4.34 8.44
C VAL A 106 -0.22 -4.80 9.04
N THR A 107 0.15 -6.04 8.76
CA THR A 107 1.41 -6.62 9.22
C THR A 107 2.27 -7.00 8.01
N MET A 108 3.53 -6.62 8.05
CA MET A 108 4.57 -7.08 7.12
C MET A 108 5.60 -7.87 7.93
N ASP A 109 5.84 -9.12 7.58
CA ASP A 109 6.84 -10.00 8.17
C ASP A 109 7.74 -10.54 7.05
N ASP A 110 8.78 -9.79 6.73
CA ASP A 110 9.79 -10.17 5.74
C ASP A 110 10.98 -10.82 6.44
N ARG A 111 11.02 -12.16 6.37
CA ARG A 111 12.08 -12.97 7.00
C ARG A 111 13.38 -12.96 6.20
N ASP A 112 13.34 -12.61 4.93
CA ASP A 112 14.49 -12.48 4.06
C ASP A 112 15.29 -11.21 4.39
N THR A 113 14.63 -10.06 4.45
CA THR A 113 15.25 -8.79 4.82
C THR A 113 15.24 -8.49 6.31
N ARG A 114 14.66 -9.38 7.12
CA ARG A 114 14.52 -9.24 8.59
C ARG A 114 13.80 -7.97 9.01
N ILE A 115 12.77 -7.61 8.23
CA ILE A 115 11.90 -6.49 8.50
C ILE A 115 10.57 -7.01 9.07
N PHE A 116 10.15 -6.42 10.18
CA PHE A 116 8.81 -6.60 10.72
C PHE A 116 8.15 -5.24 10.94
N ALA A 117 6.98 -5.05 10.39
CA ALA A 117 6.17 -3.85 10.59
C ALA A 117 4.72 -4.23 10.93
N ASN A 118 4.14 -3.54 11.90
CA ASN A 118 2.72 -3.67 12.20
C ASN A 118 2.10 -2.29 12.33
N LEU A 119 1.04 -2.06 11.56
CA LEU A 119 0.23 -0.85 11.59
C LEU A 119 -1.15 -1.22 12.12
N TRP A 120 -1.51 -0.66 13.24
CA TRP A 120 -2.78 -0.92 13.91
C TRP A 120 -3.76 0.21 13.68
N ASP A 121 -5.06 -0.16 13.52
CA ASP A 121 -6.18 0.72 13.20
C ASP A 121 -5.86 1.65 12.02
N THR A 122 -5.50 1.00 10.93
CA THR A 122 -5.11 1.65 9.68
C THR A 122 -6.35 2.01 8.87
N ASN A 123 -6.38 3.24 8.40
CA ASN A 123 -7.41 3.77 7.52
C ASN A 123 -6.73 4.36 6.28
N LEU A 124 -7.17 3.97 5.10
CA LEU A 124 -6.67 4.45 3.83
C LEU A 124 -7.85 4.84 2.93
N THR A 125 -7.79 6.03 2.37
CA THR A 125 -8.62 6.41 1.24
C THR A 125 -7.70 6.82 0.09
N LEU A 126 -7.80 6.11 -1.02
CA LEU A 126 -7.15 6.45 -2.28
C LEU A 126 -8.23 6.78 -3.30
N LYS A 127 -8.18 7.96 -3.89
CA LYS A 127 -9.01 8.36 -5.03
C LYS A 127 -8.11 8.55 -6.24
N ALA A 128 -8.51 8.01 -7.37
CA ALA A 128 -7.76 8.09 -8.61
C ALA A 128 -8.63 8.64 -9.74
N ASN A 129 -8.10 9.58 -10.49
CA ASN A 129 -8.66 10.05 -11.75
C ASN A 129 -7.61 9.75 -12.83
N MET A 130 -7.79 8.62 -13.48
CA MET A 130 -6.85 8.10 -14.47
C MET A 130 -7.23 8.58 -15.86
N LYS A 131 -6.31 9.28 -16.52
CA LYS A 131 -6.42 9.67 -17.93
C LYS A 131 -5.16 9.16 -18.65
N LYS A 132 -5.27 8.91 -19.94
CA LYS A 132 -4.15 8.44 -20.75
C LYS A 132 -2.95 9.41 -20.61
N GLY A 133 -1.84 8.90 -20.04
CA GLY A 133 -0.62 9.67 -19.84
C GLY A 133 -0.61 10.62 -18.65
N HIS A 134 -1.72 10.80 -17.94
CA HIS A 134 -1.84 11.73 -16.84
C HIS A 134 -2.85 11.22 -15.80
N SER A 135 -2.46 11.12 -14.58
CA SER A 135 -3.30 10.61 -13.49
C SER A 135 -3.18 11.49 -12.26
N MET A 136 -4.30 11.78 -11.63
CA MET A 136 -4.36 12.46 -10.35
C MET A 136 -4.77 11.48 -9.27
N LEU A 137 -4.03 11.48 -8.18
CA LEU A 137 -4.24 10.61 -7.03
C LEU A 137 -4.37 11.46 -5.78
N ALA A 138 -5.42 11.22 -4.99
CA ALA A 138 -5.57 11.79 -3.66
C ALA A 138 -5.47 10.67 -2.62
N VAL A 139 -4.58 10.83 -1.66
CA VAL A 139 -4.29 9.84 -0.62
C VAL A 139 -4.57 10.46 0.75
N ASP A 140 -5.36 9.78 1.56
CA ASP A 140 -5.52 10.04 3.00
C ASP A 140 -5.25 8.72 3.73
N PHE A 141 -4.14 8.65 4.45
CA PHE A 141 -3.69 7.48 5.18
C PHE A 141 -3.51 7.82 6.65
N ARG A 142 -4.03 7.00 7.54
CA ARG A 142 -3.89 7.14 8.98
C ARG A 142 -3.68 5.79 9.63
N ASN A 143 -2.83 5.76 10.65
CA ASN A 143 -2.75 4.65 11.59
C ASN A 143 -2.62 5.18 13.02
N LYS A 144 -3.09 4.41 13.99
CA LYS A 144 -2.97 4.79 15.42
C LYS A 144 -1.66 4.35 16.03
N ASN A 145 -1.07 3.27 15.53
CA ASN A 145 0.18 2.76 16.05
C ASN A 145 0.97 2.07 14.93
N LEU A 146 2.22 2.45 14.78
CA LEU A 146 3.23 1.76 13.99
C LEU A 146 4.25 1.17 14.94
N LEU A 147 4.49 -0.14 14.79
CA LEU A 147 5.62 -0.87 15.35
C LEU A 147 6.52 -1.28 14.19
N PHE A 148 7.82 -0.98 14.26
CA PHE A 148 8.77 -1.31 13.22
C PHE A 148 10.07 -1.85 13.79
N TRP A 149 10.45 -3.04 13.30
CA TRP A 149 11.70 -3.71 13.63
C TRP A 149 12.50 -3.98 12.37
N GLN A 150 13.80 -3.81 12.45
CA GLN A 150 14.74 -4.20 11.41
C GLN A 150 15.97 -4.85 12.06
N ASP A 151 16.38 -6.00 11.55
CA ASP A 151 17.54 -6.75 12.05
C ASP A 151 17.51 -7.03 13.57
N GLY A 152 16.28 -7.18 14.14
CA GLY A 152 16.10 -7.39 15.58
C GLY A 152 16.16 -6.10 16.42
N GLN A 153 16.34 -4.93 15.81
CA GLN A 153 16.30 -3.63 16.47
C GLN A 153 14.92 -2.98 16.33
N LEU A 154 14.40 -2.48 17.43
CA LEU A 154 13.16 -1.70 17.44
C LEU A 154 13.47 -0.27 16.98
N LEU A 155 13.03 0.09 15.78
CA LEU A 155 13.26 1.41 15.18
C LEU A 155 12.10 2.37 15.35
N ALA A 156 10.88 1.84 15.48
CA ALA A 156 9.69 2.67 15.77
C ALA A 156 8.71 1.91 16.65
N ASN A 157 8.13 2.62 17.62
CA ASN A 157 7.09 2.09 18.51
C ASN A 157 6.14 3.21 18.90
N ARG A 158 4.85 2.89 18.91
CA ARG A 158 3.77 3.83 19.26
C ARG A 158 3.76 5.09 18.38
N ILE A 159 4.03 4.91 17.09
CA ILE A 159 4.00 6.01 16.12
C ILE A 159 2.61 6.08 15.49
N ALA A 160 1.88 7.15 15.78
CA ALA A 160 0.67 7.51 15.07
C ALA A 160 1.04 8.36 13.85
N THR A 161 0.49 8.02 12.68
CA THR A 161 0.81 8.73 11.44
C THR A 161 -0.48 9.16 10.75
N HIS A 162 -0.46 10.36 10.17
CA HIS A 162 -1.45 10.82 9.23
C HIS A 162 -0.75 11.42 8.02
N LEU A 163 -0.90 10.79 6.88
CA LEU A 163 -0.43 11.29 5.58
C LEU A 163 -1.62 11.74 4.75
N ARG A 164 -1.57 12.97 4.27
CA ARG A 164 -2.49 13.49 3.25
C ARG A 164 -1.68 14.08 2.11
N THR A 165 -2.01 13.70 0.89
CA THR A 165 -1.32 14.22 -0.29
C THR A 165 -2.17 14.12 -1.54
N ASP A 166 -2.01 15.09 -2.42
CA ASP A 166 -2.47 15.07 -3.79
C ASP A 166 -1.26 14.94 -4.71
N LEU A 167 -1.30 13.92 -5.57
CA LEU A 167 -0.22 13.54 -6.48
C LEU A 167 -0.70 13.66 -7.92
N GLU A 168 0.18 14.14 -8.77
CA GLU A 168 -0.02 14.14 -10.22
C GLU A 168 1.07 13.29 -10.87
N LEU A 169 0.66 12.20 -11.51
CA LEU A 169 1.54 11.30 -12.22
C LEU A 169 1.43 11.55 -13.73
N ASN A 170 2.55 11.91 -14.36
CA ASN A 170 2.65 12.04 -15.80
C ASN A 170 3.56 10.92 -16.35
N THR A 171 2.94 9.89 -16.92
CA THR A 171 3.68 8.73 -17.43
C THR A 171 4.46 9.04 -18.70
N ALA A 172 4.00 9.98 -19.53
CA ALA A 172 4.72 10.40 -20.72
C ALA A 172 6.02 11.17 -20.41
N ARG A 173 6.02 11.90 -19.31
CA ARG A 173 7.19 12.68 -18.83
C ARG A 173 7.97 11.97 -17.74
N HIS A 174 7.56 10.77 -17.34
CA HIS A 174 8.11 10.01 -16.20
C HIS A 174 8.27 10.89 -14.96
N SER A 175 7.25 11.73 -14.67
CA SER A 175 7.30 12.69 -13.57
C SER A 175 6.14 12.50 -12.60
N LEU A 176 6.45 12.71 -11.32
CA LEU A 176 5.53 12.77 -10.20
C LEU A 176 5.58 14.18 -9.62
N LEU A 177 4.44 14.85 -9.54
CA LEU A 177 4.30 16.14 -8.87
C LEU A 177 3.53 15.93 -7.57
N LEU A 178 4.13 16.34 -6.46
CA LEU A 178 3.50 16.45 -5.15
C LEU A 178 2.99 17.88 -4.99
N HIS A 179 1.67 18.06 -4.97
CA HIS A 179 1.09 19.38 -4.80
C HIS A 179 1.25 19.89 -3.37
N ASP A 180 0.71 19.10 -2.43
CA ASP A 180 0.83 19.35 -1.00
C ASP A 180 0.77 18.02 -0.26
N ALA A 181 1.91 17.51 0.16
CA ALA A 181 1.97 16.36 1.04
C ALA A 181 2.14 16.84 2.48
N MET A 182 1.24 16.44 3.35
CA MET A 182 1.36 16.68 4.79
C MET A 182 1.45 15.35 5.51
N ILE A 183 2.52 15.18 6.27
CA ILE A 183 2.77 14.01 7.11
C ILE A 183 2.77 14.49 8.56
N ASP A 184 1.85 13.98 9.36
CA ASP A 184 1.83 14.19 10.81
C ASP A 184 2.31 12.90 11.49
N ILE A 185 3.34 13.00 12.28
CA ILE A 185 3.92 11.90 13.06
C ILE A 185 3.91 12.33 14.52
N ASN A 186 3.00 11.75 15.32
CA ASN A 186 2.84 12.08 16.75
C ASN A 186 2.75 13.61 17.02
N GLY A 187 2.07 14.36 16.14
CA GLY A 187 1.91 15.81 16.27
C GLY A 187 3.01 16.64 15.61
N THR A 188 4.10 16.03 15.16
CA THR A 188 5.12 16.70 14.33
C THR A 188 4.68 16.65 12.87
N LYS A 189 4.52 17.83 12.26
CA LYS A 189 4.02 17.97 10.89
C LYS A 189 5.15 18.30 9.94
N LEU A 190 5.29 17.48 8.90
CA LEU A 190 6.18 17.70 7.77
C LEU A 190 5.35 17.99 6.53
N GLY A 191 5.50 19.19 5.98
CA GLY A 191 4.96 19.56 4.67
C GLY A 191 6.00 19.29 3.60
N VAL A 192 5.62 18.65 2.49
CA VAL A 192 6.48 18.42 1.33
C VAL A 192 5.72 18.73 0.06
N LYS A 193 6.36 19.46 -0.87
CA LYS A 193 5.83 19.72 -2.21
C LYS A 193 6.96 19.72 -3.23
N GLY A 194 6.66 19.48 -4.48
CA GLY A 194 7.66 19.56 -5.55
C GLY A 194 7.54 18.44 -6.56
N THR A 195 8.60 18.19 -7.29
CA THR A 195 8.61 17.31 -8.44
C THR A 195 9.71 16.27 -8.32
N VAL A 196 9.38 15.02 -8.67
CA VAL A 196 10.34 13.95 -8.90
C VAL A 196 10.21 13.51 -10.36
N ARG A 197 11.29 13.54 -11.10
CA ARG A 197 11.35 13.16 -12.52
C ARG A 197 12.42 12.11 -12.74
N ARG A 198 12.11 11.11 -13.54
CA ARG A 198 13.10 10.14 -13.97
C ARG A 198 13.70 10.59 -15.30
N ASP A 199 15.01 10.84 -15.31
CA ASP A 199 15.76 10.98 -16.55
C ASP A 199 16.05 9.58 -17.09
N THR A 200 15.40 9.22 -18.20
CA THR A 200 15.55 7.90 -18.83
C THR A 200 16.88 7.76 -19.56
N ALA A 201 17.49 8.86 -19.97
CA ALA A 201 18.79 8.85 -20.67
C ALA A 201 19.95 8.69 -19.69
N ALA A 202 19.90 9.40 -18.57
CA ALA A 202 20.92 9.33 -17.52
C ALA A 202 20.68 8.21 -16.49
N GLN A 203 19.52 7.52 -16.55
CA GLN A 203 19.04 6.59 -15.53
C GLN A 203 19.06 7.17 -14.10
N ALA A 204 18.89 8.47 -13.99
CA ALA A 204 18.94 9.23 -12.75
C ALA A 204 17.54 9.73 -12.34
N LEU A 205 17.39 10.09 -11.07
CA LEU A 205 16.23 10.81 -10.56
C LEU A 205 16.62 12.28 -10.40
N ASP A 206 15.83 13.16 -11.04
CA ASP A 206 15.85 14.59 -10.80
C ASP A 206 14.79 14.90 -9.74
N VAL A 207 15.21 15.47 -8.61
CA VAL A 207 14.37 15.68 -7.43
C VAL A 207 14.45 17.15 -7.04
N ASP A 208 13.32 17.85 -7.17
CA ASP A 208 13.12 19.22 -6.70
C ASP A 208 12.00 19.23 -5.66
N LEU A 209 12.36 19.19 -4.39
CA LEU A 209 11.43 19.14 -3.27
C LEU A 209 11.67 20.31 -2.30
N GLN A 210 10.57 20.94 -1.91
CA GLN A 210 10.52 21.90 -0.82
C GLN A 210 9.85 21.24 0.38
N TYR A 211 10.42 21.42 1.56
CA TYR A 211 9.87 20.88 2.79
C TYR A 211 9.82 21.93 3.89
N GLY A 212 8.87 21.75 4.79
CA GLY A 212 8.72 22.55 5.98
C GLY A 212 8.38 21.67 7.16
N LEU A 213 9.05 21.88 8.29
CA LEU A 213 8.82 21.13 9.52
C LEU A 213 8.15 22.04 10.55
N HIS A 214 7.06 21.57 11.13
CA HIS A 214 6.42 22.17 12.30
C HIS A 214 6.31 21.12 13.41
N THR A 215 6.93 21.40 14.55
CA THR A 215 6.89 20.51 15.71
C THR A 215 6.47 21.30 16.95
N PRO A 216 5.68 20.69 17.85
CA PRO A 216 5.30 21.33 19.11
C PRO A 216 6.52 21.53 20.04
N SER A 217 7.50 20.64 19.99
CA SER A 217 8.78 20.82 20.71
C SER A 217 9.89 20.00 20.04
N LEU A 218 11.14 20.43 20.23
CA LEU A 218 12.31 19.69 19.77
C LEU A 218 12.44 18.34 20.50
N GLU A 219 12.05 18.28 21.76
CA GLU A 219 12.02 17.06 22.57
C GLU A 219 11.15 15.97 21.94
N THR A 220 9.99 16.35 21.36
CA THR A 220 9.11 15.40 20.64
C THR A 220 9.85 14.75 19.47
N VAL A 221 10.64 15.51 18.73
CA VAL A 221 11.43 14.98 17.61
C VAL A 221 12.55 14.06 18.10
N LEU A 222 13.25 14.44 19.16
CA LEU A 222 14.34 13.64 19.72
C LEU A 222 13.86 12.29 20.23
N HIS A 223 12.68 12.22 20.83
CA HIS A 223 12.09 10.94 21.29
C HIS A 223 11.65 10.02 20.14
N MET A 224 11.55 10.51 18.91
CA MET A 224 11.27 9.68 17.73
C MET A 224 12.53 9.01 17.18
N ILE A 225 13.72 9.51 17.54
CA ILE A 225 15.00 8.97 17.10
C ILE A 225 15.40 7.85 18.06
N PRO A 226 15.64 6.61 17.56
CA PRO A 226 16.12 5.53 18.40
C PRO A 226 17.46 5.89 19.07
N GLU A 227 17.61 5.61 20.35
CA GLU A 227 18.82 5.94 21.13
C GLU A 227 20.11 5.34 20.52
N SER A 228 20.00 4.23 19.79
CA SER A 228 21.12 3.59 19.09
C SER A 228 21.69 4.40 17.92
N THR A 229 21.00 5.47 17.51
CA THR A 229 21.41 6.31 16.34
C THR A 229 22.22 7.54 16.78
N VAL A 230 22.27 7.86 18.07
CA VAL A 230 22.98 9.03 18.60
C VAL A 230 24.30 8.57 19.22
N SER A 231 25.34 8.50 18.42
CA SER A 231 26.73 8.37 18.91
C SER A 231 27.27 9.76 19.18
N TYR A 232 27.42 10.12 20.44
CA TYR A 232 28.18 11.31 20.84
C TYR A 232 29.68 10.96 20.76
N THR A 233 30.36 11.45 19.76
CA THR A 233 31.83 11.54 19.72
C THR A 233 32.32 12.84 20.32
#